data_f565a0e90232c09fd53f9046e123102f
#
_entry.id   f565a0e90232c09fd53f9046e123102f
#
_cell.length_a   1.000
_cell.length_b   1.000
_cell.length_c   1.000
_cell.angle_alpha   90.00
_cell.angle_beta   90.00
_cell.angle_gamma   90.00
#
_symmetry.space_group_name_H-M   'P 1'
#
loop_
_entity.id
_entity.type
_entity.pdbx_description
1 polymer ?
#
loop_
_entity_poly.entity_id
_entity_poly.type
_entity_poly.pdbx_seq_one_letter_code
_entity_poly.pdbx_strand_id
1 'polypeptide(L)'
;MEPSYSLQSHIFNNLGKTTYRDINEYNPLNISHPFTSPHLDVEARNPVGDGKADSINLIIPQDCSGFNLGSFFIKRSVWTDRLLDVWWDPVGYEQKHMEWEHKEQDALEFLYINQPWIRPHTAFIPQRMINSFPLGACSENGNDTRIHYNDKERDFVVNMAGCEWGRDCWGEMYNYRELSNYLNRTWWERFKEDLVAVIWFKITGKKIRI
;
A
#
# COMPACT_ATOMS: atom_id res chain seq x y z
N MET A 1 -0.23 -6.04 14.50
CA MET A 1 -0.31 -7.30 13.71
C MET A 1 -0.93 -8.36 14.61
N GLU A 2 -2.04 -8.94 14.22
CA GLU A 2 -2.57 -10.09 14.99
C GLU A 2 -1.65 -11.30 14.78
N PRO A 3 -1.23 -12.02 15.85
CA PRO A 3 -0.34 -13.16 15.73
C PRO A 3 -0.91 -14.30 14.87
N SER A 4 -2.22 -14.32 14.63
CA SER A 4 -2.93 -15.32 13.82
C SER A 4 -2.92 -15.05 12.30
N TYR A 5 -2.51 -13.83 11.88
CA TYR A 5 -2.49 -13.45 10.46
C TYR A 5 -1.06 -13.48 9.92
N SER A 6 -0.72 -14.53 9.21
CA SER A 6 0.50 -14.54 8.40
C SER A 6 0.22 -13.94 7.02
N LEU A 7 1.22 -13.33 6.40
CA LEU A 7 1.14 -12.88 4.99
C LEU A 7 0.70 -14.03 4.06
N GLN A 8 1.14 -15.24 4.37
CA GLN A 8 0.76 -16.43 3.63
C GLN A 8 -0.76 -16.64 3.63
N SER A 9 -1.40 -16.55 4.80
CA SER A 9 -2.86 -16.72 4.91
C SER A 9 -3.64 -15.50 4.41
N HIS A 10 -3.09 -14.31 4.60
CA HIS A 10 -3.74 -13.06 4.26
C HIS A 10 -3.78 -12.79 2.75
N ILE A 11 -2.70 -13.12 2.04
CA ILE A 11 -2.51 -12.76 0.64
C ILE A 11 -2.27 -14.00 -0.23
N PHE A 12 -1.21 -14.77 0.06
CA PHE A 12 -0.65 -15.71 -0.90
C PHE A 12 -1.46 -16.99 -1.09
N ASN A 13 -2.20 -17.46 -0.08
CA ASN A 13 -3.03 -18.66 -0.21
C ASN A 13 -4.19 -18.50 -1.23
N ASN A 14 -4.57 -17.27 -1.56
CA ASN A 14 -5.71 -16.96 -2.44
C ASN A 14 -5.41 -15.83 -3.41
N LEU A 15 -4.24 -15.81 -4.04
CA LEU A 15 -3.82 -14.73 -4.94
C LEU A 15 -4.88 -14.35 -5.98
N GLY A 16 -5.57 -15.33 -6.55
CA GLY A 16 -6.63 -15.07 -7.53
C GLY A 16 -7.88 -14.37 -6.98
N LYS A 17 -8.03 -14.29 -5.63
CA LYS A 17 -9.13 -13.56 -4.98
C LYS A 17 -8.68 -12.26 -4.32
N THR A 18 -7.40 -12.16 -4.02
CA THR A 18 -6.82 -11.00 -3.31
C THR A 18 -6.19 -9.99 -4.25
N THR A 19 -5.98 -10.36 -5.51
CA THR A 19 -5.32 -9.50 -6.50
C THR A 19 -6.15 -9.32 -7.75
N TYR A 20 -5.92 -8.22 -8.43
CA TYR A 20 -6.47 -7.85 -9.73
C TYR A 20 -5.37 -7.84 -10.77
N ARG A 21 -5.70 -8.03 -12.05
CA ARG A 21 -4.71 -8.08 -13.13
C ARG A 21 -4.73 -6.83 -14.02
N ASP A 22 -5.86 -6.13 -14.05
CA ASP A 22 -6.04 -4.91 -14.82
C ASP A 22 -5.74 -3.69 -13.93
N ILE A 23 -4.93 -2.78 -14.43
CA ILE A 23 -4.59 -1.52 -13.75
C ILE A 23 -5.84 -0.69 -13.40
N ASN A 24 -6.90 -0.79 -14.17
CA ASN A 24 -8.14 -0.06 -13.95
C ASN A 24 -9.19 -0.85 -13.13
N GLU A 25 -9.00 -2.13 -12.90
CA GLU A 25 -9.94 -2.96 -12.14
C GLU A 25 -9.97 -2.57 -10.65
N TYR A 26 -8.82 -2.21 -10.10
CA TYR A 26 -8.71 -1.68 -8.76
C TYR A 26 -8.01 -0.31 -8.78
N ASN A 27 -8.72 0.69 -9.23
CA ASN A 27 -8.36 2.09 -9.13
C ASN A 27 -9.41 2.78 -8.24
N PRO A 28 -9.24 2.76 -6.91
CA PRO A 28 -10.29 3.12 -5.96
C PRO A 28 -10.70 4.59 -6.07
N LEU A 29 -9.81 5.47 -6.51
CA LEU A 29 -10.07 6.89 -6.62
C LEU A 29 -10.36 7.33 -8.06
N ASN A 30 -10.38 6.38 -9.01
CA ASN A 30 -10.58 6.62 -10.42
C ASN A 30 -9.65 7.72 -10.98
N ILE A 31 -8.41 7.67 -10.56
CA ILE A 31 -7.38 8.61 -11.02
C ILE A 31 -6.93 8.25 -12.43
N SER A 32 -6.51 9.25 -13.18
CA SER A 32 -5.75 9.04 -14.42
C SER A 32 -4.28 8.82 -14.06
N HIS A 33 -3.71 7.72 -14.50
CA HIS A 33 -2.29 7.46 -14.30
C HIS A 33 -1.45 8.50 -15.02
N PRO A 34 -0.37 9.03 -14.41
CA PRO A 34 0.35 10.19 -14.94
C PRO A 34 0.97 9.98 -16.33
N PHE A 35 1.23 8.74 -16.71
CA PHE A 35 1.83 8.40 -18.00
C PHE A 35 0.85 7.83 -19.03
N THR A 36 -0.45 7.78 -18.69
CA THR A 36 -1.44 7.27 -19.61
C THR A 36 -1.96 8.39 -20.50
N SER A 37 -1.98 8.14 -21.81
CA SER A 37 -2.89 8.81 -22.75
C SER A 37 -4.11 7.91 -22.93
N PRO A 38 -5.23 8.41 -23.47
CA PRO A 38 -6.41 7.58 -23.77
C PRO A 38 -6.10 6.34 -24.63
N HIS A 39 -5.07 6.40 -25.47
CA HIS A 39 -4.61 5.26 -26.26
C HIS A 39 -3.81 4.25 -25.44
N LEU A 40 -2.94 4.74 -24.57
CA LEU A 40 -2.11 3.89 -23.68
C LEU A 40 -2.96 3.19 -22.62
N ASP A 41 -4.03 3.79 -22.14
CA ASP A 41 -4.95 3.16 -21.21
C ASP A 41 -5.51 1.84 -21.76
N VAL A 42 -5.89 1.81 -23.02
CA VAL A 42 -6.38 0.59 -23.68
C VAL A 42 -5.25 -0.44 -23.82
N GLU A 43 -4.06 -0.01 -24.22
CA GLU A 43 -2.91 -0.88 -24.42
C GLU A 43 -2.32 -1.38 -23.10
N ALA A 44 -2.42 -0.58 -22.03
CA ALA A 44 -1.92 -0.94 -20.70
C ALA A 44 -2.84 -1.92 -19.98
N ARG A 45 -4.08 -2.10 -20.43
CA ARG A 45 -5.02 -3.03 -19.81
C ARG A 45 -4.58 -4.49 -19.97
N ASN A 46 -4.79 -5.23 -18.91
CA ASN A 46 -4.46 -6.64 -18.85
C ASN A 46 -5.48 -7.38 -17.95
N PRO A 47 -6.76 -7.46 -18.38
CA PRO A 47 -7.88 -7.81 -17.49
C PRO A 47 -7.76 -9.20 -16.85
N VAL A 48 -7.10 -10.12 -17.49
CA VAL A 48 -6.94 -11.49 -16.98
C VAL A 48 -5.48 -11.91 -16.83
N GLY A 49 -4.53 -11.05 -17.19
CA GLY A 49 -3.13 -11.43 -17.31
C GLY A 49 -2.98 -12.58 -18.31
N ASP A 50 -2.26 -13.61 -17.88
CA ASP A 50 -2.19 -14.90 -18.58
C ASP A 50 -3.13 -15.95 -17.96
N GLY A 51 -4.02 -15.54 -17.07
CA GLY A 51 -4.96 -16.40 -16.34
C GLY A 51 -4.34 -17.28 -15.25
N LYS A 52 -3.03 -17.15 -14.98
CA LYS A 52 -2.29 -18.01 -14.05
C LYS A 52 -1.78 -17.22 -12.86
N ALA A 53 -2.17 -17.62 -11.65
CA ALA A 53 -1.66 -17.00 -10.42
C ALA A 53 -0.13 -17.19 -10.27
N ASP A 54 0.40 -18.30 -10.76
CA ASP A 54 1.82 -18.63 -10.66
C ASP A 54 2.72 -17.72 -11.52
N SER A 55 2.17 -17.06 -12.53
CA SER A 55 2.88 -16.10 -13.39
C SER A 55 3.06 -14.74 -12.72
N ILE A 56 2.38 -14.46 -11.63
CA ILE A 56 2.51 -13.20 -10.90
C ILE A 56 3.89 -13.15 -10.25
N ASN A 57 4.67 -12.16 -10.65
CA ASN A 57 6.00 -11.89 -10.10
C ASN A 57 6.06 -10.59 -9.31
N LEU A 58 5.13 -9.66 -9.56
CA LEU A 58 5.04 -8.37 -8.90
C LEU A 58 3.61 -8.11 -8.43
N ILE A 59 3.44 -7.71 -7.17
CA ILE A 59 2.16 -7.31 -6.58
C ILE A 59 2.33 -5.93 -5.96
N ILE A 60 1.58 -4.95 -6.44
CA ILE A 60 1.65 -3.56 -6.03
C ILE A 60 0.27 -3.00 -5.70
N PRO A 61 0.12 -2.12 -4.71
CA PRO A 61 -1.09 -1.32 -4.52
C PRO A 61 -1.08 -0.07 -5.38
N GLN A 62 -2.26 0.51 -5.54
CA GLN A 62 -2.48 1.82 -6.16
C GLN A 62 -3.11 2.76 -5.14
N ASP A 63 -2.71 4.03 -5.17
CA ASP A 63 -3.23 5.07 -4.28
C ASP A 63 -3.76 6.30 -5.05
N CYS A 64 -3.78 7.45 -4.42
CA CYS A 64 -4.24 8.71 -5.01
C CYS A 64 -3.26 9.32 -6.05
N SER A 65 -2.07 8.76 -6.20
CA SER A 65 -1.03 9.28 -7.10
C SER A 65 -0.67 8.29 -8.22
N GLY A 66 -1.18 7.07 -8.20
CA GLY A 66 -0.80 6.00 -9.13
C GLY A 66 -0.29 4.75 -8.39
N PHE A 67 0.82 4.19 -8.83
CA PHE A 67 1.45 3.09 -8.11
C PHE A 67 1.97 3.55 -6.75
N ASN A 68 1.85 2.68 -5.74
CA ASN A 68 2.42 2.94 -4.43
C ASN A 68 3.43 1.85 -4.05
N LEU A 69 4.68 2.23 -3.88
CA LEU A 69 5.78 1.32 -3.56
C LEU A 69 6.20 1.38 -2.08
N GLY A 70 5.39 1.97 -1.21
CA GLY A 70 5.63 1.93 0.24
C GLY A 70 5.65 0.51 0.81
N SER A 71 4.84 -0.38 0.22
CA SER A 71 4.88 -1.84 0.46
C SER A 71 4.43 -2.56 -0.80
N PHE A 72 5.23 -3.52 -1.26
CA PHE A 72 4.92 -4.34 -2.42
C PHE A 72 5.55 -5.73 -2.29
N PHE A 73 5.18 -6.67 -3.14
CA PHE A 73 5.78 -7.99 -3.18
C PHE A 73 6.39 -8.27 -4.54
N ILE A 74 7.57 -8.84 -4.53
CA ILE A 74 8.28 -9.28 -5.72
C ILE A 74 8.76 -10.72 -5.52
N LYS A 75 8.44 -11.59 -6.48
CA LYS A 75 8.85 -13.00 -6.46
C LYS A 75 10.23 -13.14 -7.06
N ARG A 76 11.12 -13.84 -6.37
CA ARG A 76 12.46 -14.14 -6.92
C ARG A 76 12.34 -15.01 -8.18
N SER A 77 12.78 -14.47 -9.33
CA SER A 77 12.71 -15.15 -10.62
C SER A 77 13.64 -14.45 -11.63
N VAL A 78 13.93 -15.12 -12.73
CA VAL A 78 14.69 -14.52 -13.87
C VAL A 78 13.95 -13.28 -14.42
N TRP A 79 12.63 -13.29 -14.41
CA TRP A 79 11.83 -12.13 -14.79
C TRP A 79 12.11 -10.94 -13.88
N THR A 80 12.19 -11.20 -12.58
CA THR A 80 12.46 -10.17 -11.57
C THR A 80 13.86 -9.58 -11.72
N ASP A 81 14.85 -10.44 -11.95
CA ASP A 81 16.22 -9.98 -12.18
C ASP A 81 16.27 -9.03 -13.39
N ARG A 82 15.60 -9.41 -14.48
CA ARG A 82 15.45 -8.54 -15.66
C ARG A 82 14.69 -7.24 -15.36
N LEU A 83 13.61 -7.31 -14.57
CA LEU A 83 12.86 -6.11 -14.18
C LEU A 83 13.75 -5.14 -13.41
N LEU A 84 14.51 -5.64 -12.43
CA LEU A 84 15.39 -4.81 -11.61
C LEU A 84 16.51 -4.17 -12.44
N ASP A 85 17.09 -4.90 -13.40
CA ASP A 85 18.11 -4.36 -14.30
C ASP A 85 17.55 -3.19 -15.14
N VAL A 86 16.32 -3.34 -15.65
CA VAL A 86 15.68 -2.28 -16.46
C VAL A 86 15.19 -1.11 -15.61
N TRP A 87 14.67 -1.41 -14.42
CA TRP A 87 14.17 -0.38 -13.50
C TRP A 87 15.29 0.47 -12.92
N TRP A 88 16.44 -0.15 -12.66
CA TRP A 88 17.66 0.49 -12.17
C TRP A 88 18.60 0.92 -13.31
N ASP A 89 18.13 1.01 -14.54
CA ASP A 89 18.97 1.49 -15.64
C ASP A 89 19.42 2.94 -15.39
N PRO A 90 20.70 3.20 -15.13
CA PRO A 90 21.16 4.53 -14.80
C PRO A 90 20.97 5.52 -15.96
N VAL A 91 21.00 5.07 -17.22
CA VAL A 91 20.80 5.95 -18.38
C VAL A 91 19.35 6.41 -18.46
N GLY A 92 18.39 5.49 -18.37
CA GLY A 92 16.97 5.80 -18.40
C GLY A 92 16.55 6.59 -17.16
N TYR A 93 17.03 6.20 -15.99
CA TYR A 93 16.74 6.86 -14.74
C TYR A 93 17.28 8.29 -14.70
N GLU A 94 18.57 8.50 -14.98
CA GLU A 94 19.24 9.80 -14.96
C GLU A 94 18.60 10.81 -15.93
N GLN A 95 18.11 10.37 -17.06
CA GLN A 95 17.47 11.23 -18.05
C GLN A 95 16.06 11.67 -17.64
N LYS A 96 15.33 10.87 -16.87
CA LYS A 96 13.91 11.09 -16.60
C LYS A 96 13.56 11.38 -15.15
N HIS A 97 14.38 10.97 -14.19
CA HIS A 97 14.03 11.06 -12.75
C HIS A 97 13.79 12.51 -12.27
N MET A 98 14.35 13.49 -12.95
CA MET A 98 14.11 14.91 -12.63
C MET A 98 12.71 15.36 -13.01
N GLU A 99 12.06 14.68 -13.93
CA GLU A 99 10.71 14.96 -14.42
C GLU A 99 9.64 14.25 -13.58
N TRP A 100 10.04 13.26 -12.78
CA TRP A 100 9.12 12.43 -12.00
C TRP A 100 8.98 12.91 -10.56
N GLU A 101 7.75 13.14 -10.14
CA GLU A 101 7.44 13.57 -8.78
C GLU A 101 7.75 12.47 -7.76
N HIS A 102 7.34 11.24 -8.04
CA HIS A 102 7.45 10.09 -7.15
C HIS A 102 8.59 9.13 -7.53
N LYS A 103 9.60 9.62 -8.23
CA LYS A 103 10.88 8.92 -8.50
C LYS A 103 10.71 7.46 -8.97
N GLU A 104 11.06 6.50 -8.07
CA GLU A 104 11.03 5.08 -8.39
C GLU A 104 9.63 4.53 -8.66
N GLN A 105 8.59 5.11 -8.07
CA GLN A 105 7.20 4.73 -8.33
C GLN A 105 6.81 5.08 -9.76
N ASP A 106 7.07 6.32 -10.16
CA ASP A 106 6.80 6.81 -11.51
C ASP A 106 7.64 6.06 -12.54
N ALA A 107 8.88 5.71 -12.21
CA ALA A 107 9.73 4.88 -13.06
C ALA A 107 9.12 3.50 -13.32
N LEU A 108 8.62 2.83 -12.27
CA LEU A 108 7.98 1.53 -12.43
C LEU A 108 6.66 1.63 -13.20
N GLU A 109 5.88 2.66 -12.96
CA GLU A 109 4.64 2.90 -13.69
C GLU A 109 4.90 3.18 -15.18
N PHE A 110 5.89 4.00 -15.48
CA PHE A 110 6.36 4.24 -16.84
C PHE A 110 6.78 2.94 -17.54
N LEU A 111 7.55 2.09 -16.85
CA LEU A 111 7.96 0.78 -17.38
C LEU A 111 6.75 -0.15 -17.60
N TYR A 112 5.81 -0.20 -16.67
CA TYR A 112 4.59 -0.99 -16.80
C TYR A 112 3.81 -0.61 -18.06
N ILE A 113 3.69 0.69 -18.34
CA ILE A 113 2.97 1.21 -19.50
C ILE A 113 3.74 0.94 -20.80
N ASN A 114 5.05 1.17 -20.81
CA ASN A 114 5.85 1.15 -22.03
C ASN A 114 6.51 -0.19 -22.33
N GLN A 115 6.50 -1.16 -21.39
CA GLN A 115 7.13 -2.47 -21.54
C GLN A 115 6.10 -3.60 -21.46
N PRO A 116 5.53 -4.06 -22.58
CA PRO A 116 4.44 -5.04 -22.60
C PRO A 116 4.73 -6.35 -21.85
N TRP A 117 6.01 -6.75 -21.72
CA TRP A 117 6.40 -7.96 -21.02
C TRP A 117 6.25 -7.89 -19.50
N ILE A 118 6.08 -6.68 -18.92
CA ILE A 118 5.90 -6.47 -17.48
C ILE A 118 4.45 -6.78 -17.07
N ARG A 119 3.49 -6.35 -17.85
CA ARG A 119 2.04 -6.40 -17.54
C ARG A 119 1.51 -7.80 -17.21
N PRO A 120 1.85 -8.86 -17.98
CA PRO A 120 1.36 -10.21 -17.70
C PRO A 120 1.83 -10.79 -16.36
N HIS A 121 2.86 -10.23 -15.78
CA HIS A 121 3.45 -10.69 -14.53
C HIS A 121 3.19 -9.76 -13.35
N THR A 122 2.43 -8.70 -13.57
CA THR A 122 2.02 -7.74 -12.52
C THR A 122 0.59 -7.99 -12.09
N ALA A 123 0.35 -7.86 -10.80
CA ALA A 123 -0.99 -7.86 -10.21
C ALA A 123 -1.13 -6.69 -9.23
N PHE A 124 -2.35 -6.22 -9.06
CA PHE A 124 -2.70 -5.14 -8.15
C PHE A 124 -3.43 -5.70 -6.93
N ILE A 125 -3.18 -5.10 -5.78
CA ILE A 125 -3.82 -5.49 -4.52
C ILE A 125 -4.50 -4.26 -3.90
N PRO A 126 -5.66 -4.43 -3.24
CA PRO A 126 -6.25 -3.33 -2.50
C PRO A 126 -5.25 -2.73 -1.51
N GLN A 127 -5.09 -1.41 -1.56
CA GLN A 127 -4.06 -0.71 -0.79
C GLN A 127 -4.11 -1.03 0.70
N ARG A 128 -5.29 -1.07 1.29
CA ARG A 128 -5.45 -1.37 2.70
C ARG A 128 -4.94 -2.75 3.12
N MET A 129 -4.81 -3.70 2.22
CA MET A 129 -4.30 -5.03 2.57
C MET A 129 -2.83 -5.02 2.99
N ILE A 130 -2.03 -4.12 2.44
CA ILE A 130 -0.58 -4.10 2.68
C ILE A 130 0.01 -2.71 2.91
N ASN A 131 -0.77 -1.64 2.71
CA ASN A 131 -0.23 -0.30 2.63
C ASN A 131 -1.26 0.79 2.95
N SER A 132 -2.14 0.56 3.95
CA SER A 132 -3.16 1.53 4.33
C SER A 132 -2.55 2.87 4.76
N PHE A 133 -3.25 3.95 4.48
CA PHE A 133 -2.83 5.29 4.86
C PHE A 133 -3.42 5.72 6.21
N PRO A 134 -2.74 6.56 6.97
CA PRO A 134 -3.34 7.28 8.09
C PRO A 134 -4.39 8.27 7.57
N LEU A 135 -5.36 8.61 8.42
CA LEU A 135 -6.35 9.63 8.09
C LEU A 135 -5.65 10.95 7.74
N GLY A 136 -6.17 11.65 6.74
CA GLY A 136 -5.60 12.90 6.25
C GLY A 136 -4.56 12.75 5.13
N ALA A 137 -4.10 11.53 4.82
CA ALA A 137 -3.32 11.30 3.60
C ALA A 137 -4.20 11.44 2.36
N CYS A 138 -3.59 11.70 1.19
CA CYS A 138 -4.30 11.93 -0.07
C CYS A 138 -5.28 13.12 -0.05
N SER A 139 -4.93 14.20 0.64
CA SER A 139 -5.62 15.51 0.60
C SER A 139 -7.16 15.45 0.53
N GLU A 140 -7.75 15.60 -0.63
CA GLU A 140 -9.20 15.62 -0.86
C GLU A 140 -9.89 14.30 -0.50
N ASN A 141 -9.16 13.20 -0.50
CA ASN A 141 -9.65 11.85 -0.19
C ASN A 141 -9.26 11.39 1.21
N GLY A 142 -8.88 12.30 2.10
CA GLY A 142 -8.29 12.03 3.40
C GLY A 142 -9.08 11.14 4.37
N ASN A 143 -10.33 10.80 4.05
CA ASN A 143 -11.18 9.91 4.85
C ASN A 143 -11.76 8.74 4.04
N ASP A 144 -11.25 8.46 2.85
CA ASP A 144 -11.75 7.38 2.01
C ASP A 144 -11.44 6.02 2.63
N THR A 145 -12.49 5.27 2.99
CA THR A 145 -12.37 3.98 3.67
C THR A 145 -11.74 2.88 2.81
N ARG A 146 -11.56 3.11 1.52
CA ARG A 146 -10.93 2.16 0.59
C ARG A 146 -9.40 2.17 0.70
N ILE A 147 -8.81 3.26 1.21
CA ILE A 147 -7.36 3.45 1.28
C ILE A 147 -6.85 3.74 2.70
N HIS A 148 -7.71 4.25 3.59
CA HIS A 148 -7.30 4.62 4.95
C HIS A 148 -7.49 3.49 5.95
N TYR A 149 -6.63 3.49 6.96
CA TYR A 149 -6.62 2.54 8.06
C TYR A 149 -7.98 2.43 8.76
N ASN A 150 -8.39 1.22 9.06
CA ASN A 150 -9.61 0.92 9.78
C ASN A 150 -9.31 0.08 11.04
N ASP A 151 -9.54 0.68 12.20
CA ASP A 151 -9.30 0.04 13.51
C ASP A 151 -10.08 -1.26 13.71
N LYS A 152 -11.27 -1.36 13.10
CA LYS A 152 -12.14 -2.54 13.23
C LYS A 152 -11.64 -3.72 12.43
N GLU A 153 -11.05 -3.45 11.27
CA GLU A 153 -10.54 -4.47 10.35
C GLU A 153 -9.07 -4.78 10.59
N ARG A 154 -8.36 -3.91 11.33
CA ARG A 154 -6.95 -4.08 11.72
C ARG A 154 -6.04 -4.34 10.52
N ASP A 155 -5.94 -3.34 9.67
CA ASP A 155 -5.09 -3.41 8.48
C ASP A 155 -3.65 -3.81 8.84
N PHE A 156 -3.01 -4.53 7.95
CA PHE A 156 -1.73 -5.19 8.20
C PHE A 156 -0.57 -4.21 8.41
N VAL A 157 -0.50 -3.16 7.58
CA VAL A 157 0.54 -2.11 7.60
C VAL A 157 -0.09 -0.76 7.41
N VAL A 158 0.42 0.24 8.12
CA VAL A 158 0.11 1.65 7.90
C VAL A 158 1.33 2.36 7.33
N ASN A 159 1.19 2.94 6.16
CA ASN A 159 2.21 3.72 5.47
C ASN A 159 2.01 5.21 5.75
N MET A 160 3.01 5.86 6.31
CA MET A 160 2.99 7.28 6.65
C MET A 160 3.29 8.19 5.44
N ALA A 161 3.04 7.72 4.21
CA ALA A 161 3.31 8.49 3.00
C ALA A 161 2.75 9.90 3.08
N GLY A 162 3.54 10.86 2.64
CA GLY A 162 3.17 12.26 2.59
C GLY A 162 3.00 12.96 3.94
N CYS A 163 3.40 12.34 5.07
CA CYS A 163 3.26 12.99 6.37
C CYS A 163 4.13 14.26 6.48
N GLU A 164 5.26 14.33 5.77
CA GLU A 164 6.14 15.49 5.69
C GLU A 164 5.46 16.73 5.06
N TRP A 165 4.34 16.56 4.38
CA TRP A 165 3.58 17.63 3.75
C TRP A 165 2.54 18.26 4.69
N GLY A 166 2.91 18.50 5.93
CA GLY A 166 2.09 19.26 6.89
C GLY A 166 1.36 18.42 7.93
N ARG A 167 1.63 17.09 8.00
CA ARG A 167 1.18 16.24 9.09
C ARG A 167 2.30 16.00 10.11
N ASP A 168 1.95 15.54 11.30
CA ASP A 168 2.92 15.19 12.34
C ASP A 168 3.40 13.74 12.18
N CYS A 169 4.43 13.50 11.36
CA CYS A 169 4.99 12.17 11.11
C CYS A 169 5.33 11.42 12.41
N TRP A 170 5.95 12.09 13.37
CA TRP A 170 6.37 11.46 14.62
C TRP A 170 5.19 11.10 15.51
N GLY A 171 4.23 12.02 15.63
CA GLY A 171 2.99 11.77 16.35
C GLY A 171 2.18 10.64 15.75
N GLU A 172 2.02 10.61 14.43
CA GLU A 172 1.32 9.53 13.73
C GLU A 172 2.02 8.18 13.94
N MET A 173 3.33 8.09 13.73
CA MET A 173 4.11 6.87 13.95
C MET A 173 4.00 6.38 15.39
N TYR A 174 4.08 7.30 16.36
CA TYR A 174 3.94 6.97 17.77
C TYR A 174 2.54 6.42 18.08
N ASN A 175 1.49 7.08 17.60
CA ASN A 175 0.11 6.67 17.84
C ASN A 175 -0.21 5.29 17.25
N TYR A 176 0.19 5.01 16.01
CA TYR A 176 0.00 3.69 15.39
C TYR A 176 0.85 2.60 16.06
N ARG A 177 2.05 2.93 16.53
CA ARG A 177 2.86 2.02 17.32
C ARG A 177 2.16 1.65 18.64
N GLU A 178 1.64 2.65 19.36
CA GLU A 178 0.93 2.39 20.62
C GLU A 178 -0.37 1.63 20.39
N LEU A 179 -1.10 1.93 19.32
CA LEU A 179 -2.26 1.17 18.90
C LEU A 179 -1.87 -0.30 18.60
N SER A 180 -0.80 -0.53 17.84
CA SER A 180 -0.29 -1.87 17.56
C SER A 180 0.07 -2.63 18.85
N ASN A 181 0.77 -1.98 19.77
CA ASN A 181 1.10 -2.56 21.06
C ASN A 181 -0.16 -2.96 21.84
N TYR A 182 -1.15 -2.07 21.87
CA TYR A 182 -2.42 -2.35 22.54
C TYR A 182 -3.19 -3.51 21.91
N LEU A 183 -3.28 -3.56 20.58
CA LEU A 183 -3.99 -4.61 19.86
C LEU A 183 -3.34 -5.99 20.00
N ASN A 184 -2.00 -6.04 20.19
CA ASN A 184 -1.26 -7.28 20.39
C ASN A 184 -1.31 -7.81 21.83
N ARG A 185 -1.87 -7.06 22.77
CA ARG A 185 -2.03 -7.52 24.14
C ARG A 185 -3.19 -8.51 24.28
N THR A 186 -3.09 -9.38 25.25
CA THR A 186 -4.19 -10.28 25.63
C THR A 186 -5.41 -9.49 26.10
N TRP A 187 -6.59 -10.08 26.02
CA TRP A 187 -7.82 -9.47 26.55
C TRP A 187 -7.66 -8.99 28.02
N TRP A 188 -6.98 -9.76 28.85
CA TRP A 188 -6.77 -9.43 30.25
C TRP A 188 -5.84 -8.23 30.46
N GLU A 189 -4.80 -8.12 29.68
CA GLU A 189 -3.89 -6.97 29.72
C GLU A 189 -4.61 -5.70 29.26
N ARG A 190 -5.38 -5.77 28.17
CA ARG A 190 -6.18 -4.64 27.70
C ARG A 190 -7.20 -4.19 28.75
N PHE A 191 -7.92 -5.13 29.37
CA PHE A 191 -8.88 -4.83 30.44
C PHE A 191 -8.24 -4.10 31.62
N LYS A 192 -7.07 -4.56 32.09
CA LYS A 192 -6.36 -3.88 33.18
C LYS A 192 -5.97 -2.46 32.80
N GLU A 193 -5.45 -2.24 31.61
CA GLU A 193 -5.06 -0.91 31.14
C GLU A 193 -6.25 0.03 30.99
N ASP A 194 -7.34 -0.45 30.44
CA ASP A 194 -8.55 0.34 30.28
C ASP A 194 -9.12 0.74 31.66
N LEU A 195 -9.10 -0.19 32.63
CA LEU A 195 -9.49 0.09 33.98
C LEU A 195 -8.60 1.17 34.63
N VAL A 196 -7.28 1.05 34.50
CA VAL A 196 -6.33 2.04 34.99
C VAL A 196 -6.55 3.40 34.31
N ALA A 197 -6.76 3.41 32.99
CA ALA A 197 -7.02 4.64 32.24
C ALA A 197 -8.30 5.35 32.70
N VAL A 198 -9.38 4.60 32.96
CA VAL A 198 -10.65 5.13 33.47
C VAL A 198 -10.46 5.69 34.88
N ILE A 199 -9.79 4.97 35.78
CA ILE A 199 -9.52 5.43 37.15
C ILE A 199 -8.68 6.71 37.13
N TRP A 200 -7.60 6.72 36.34
CA TRP A 200 -6.76 7.90 36.19
C TRP A 200 -7.50 9.11 35.67
N PHE A 201 -8.34 8.91 34.63
CA PHE A 201 -9.17 10.00 34.10
C PHE A 201 -10.11 10.56 35.13
N LYS A 202 -10.75 9.70 35.93
CA LYS A 202 -11.66 10.15 37.02
C LYS A 202 -10.95 10.94 38.12
N ILE A 203 -9.69 10.59 38.42
CA ILE A 203 -8.89 11.24 39.46
C ILE A 203 -8.27 12.55 38.96
N THR A 204 -7.73 12.55 37.75
CA THR A 204 -6.89 13.65 37.27
C THR A 204 -7.52 14.52 36.20
N GLY A 205 -8.64 14.08 35.59
CA GLY A 205 -9.24 14.69 34.40
C GLY A 205 -8.40 14.55 33.12
N LYS A 206 -7.25 13.86 33.17
CA LYS A 206 -6.34 13.69 32.04
C LYS A 206 -6.48 12.30 31.44
N LYS A 207 -6.49 12.23 30.11
CA LYS A 207 -6.43 10.92 29.40
C LYS A 207 -5.00 10.37 29.44
N ILE A 208 -4.84 9.07 29.72
CA ILE A 208 -3.56 8.36 29.59
C ILE A 208 -3.32 7.94 28.13
N ARG A 209 -4.41 7.74 27.37
CA ARG A 209 -4.37 7.40 25.96
C ARG A 209 -5.03 8.47 25.11
N ILE A 210 -4.47 8.69 23.96
CA ILE A 210 -5.03 9.48 22.87
C ILE A 210 -5.89 8.57 22.01
#